data_eb2d29191df5f45886de6d9ad012f655
#
_entry.id   eb2d29191df5f45886de6d9ad012f655
#
_cell.length_a   1.000
_cell.length_b   1.000
_cell.length_c   1.000
_cell.angle_alpha   90.00
_cell.angle_beta   90.00
_cell.angle_gamma   90.00
#
_symmetry.space_group_name_H-M   'P 1'
#
loop_
_entity.id
_entity.type
_entity.pdbx_description
1 polymer ?
#
loop_
_entity_poly.entity_id
_entity_poly.type
_entity_poly.pdbx_seq_one_letter_code
_entity_poly.pdbx_strand_id
1 'polypeptide(L)'
;MDITEVILSDHHEQRRMFALLDDVDRSDVKTLTVLWNRLSAMLEVHAQAEELFFYPELLALGRRLRDDSEAAETKDAIGDHNDIRDGILEAARHEVGSQGWWGGVGAARHANDEHMGEEEHEGLRDFRLHVDLETRHRIAVSFVAYEAEFVAGVPIEDKDPDRYVQDQGDGDRAR
;
A
#
# COMPACT_ATOMS: atom_id res chain seq x y z
N MET A 1 -2.93 9.19 -17.73
CA MET A 1 -2.96 8.46 -16.45
C MET A 1 -1.90 9.09 -15.57
N ASP A 2 -2.16 9.29 -14.33
CA ASP A 2 -1.27 9.92 -13.35
C ASP A 2 -1.18 8.97 -12.16
N ILE A 3 0.04 8.61 -11.71
CA ILE A 3 0.22 7.67 -10.60
C ILE A 3 -0.48 8.14 -9.34
N THR A 4 -0.45 9.43 -9.04
CA THR A 4 -1.12 9.96 -7.84
C THR A 4 -2.65 9.80 -7.88
N GLU A 5 -3.25 9.76 -9.07
CA GLU A 5 -4.68 9.49 -9.22
C GLU A 5 -5.00 7.99 -9.19
N VAL A 6 -4.08 7.14 -9.65
CA VAL A 6 -4.20 5.69 -9.54
C VAL A 6 -4.21 5.29 -8.07
N ILE A 7 -3.18 5.67 -7.31
CA ILE A 7 -3.07 5.39 -5.86
C ILE A 7 -4.31 5.89 -5.11
N LEU A 8 -4.74 7.13 -5.33
CA LEU A 8 -5.97 7.67 -4.71
C LEU A 8 -7.22 6.86 -5.04
N SER A 9 -7.33 6.34 -6.28
CA SER A 9 -8.46 5.51 -6.68
C SER A 9 -8.47 4.18 -5.93
N ASP A 10 -7.29 3.58 -5.72
CA ASP A 10 -7.14 2.34 -4.97
C ASP A 10 -7.44 2.55 -3.48
N HIS A 11 -6.96 3.63 -2.88
CA HIS A 11 -7.33 4.02 -1.51
C HIS A 11 -8.84 4.15 -1.32
N HIS A 12 -9.54 4.76 -2.29
CA HIS A 12 -11.01 4.84 -2.26
C HIS A 12 -11.66 3.45 -2.33
N GLU A 13 -11.14 2.56 -3.18
CA GLU A 13 -11.66 1.18 -3.28
C GLU A 13 -11.37 0.37 -2.02
N GLN A 14 -10.19 0.52 -1.41
CA GLN A 14 -9.85 -0.11 -0.14
C GLN A 14 -10.81 0.31 0.98
N ARG A 15 -11.04 1.63 1.14
CA ARG A 15 -12.02 2.16 2.11
C ARG A 15 -13.42 1.62 1.85
N ARG A 16 -13.83 1.55 0.57
CA ARG A 16 -15.12 0.99 0.17
C ARG A 16 -15.24 -0.49 0.52
N MET A 17 -14.19 -1.27 0.31
CA MET A 17 -14.17 -2.70 0.63
C MET A 17 -14.25 -2.95 2.13
N PHE A 18 -13.55 -2.17 2.96
CA PHE A 18 -13.70 -2.25 4.41
C PHE A 18 -15.13 -1.90 4.87
N ALA A 19 -15.73 -0.86 4.29
CA ALA A 19 -17.13 -0.49 4.59
C ALA A 19 -18.12 -1.62 4.20
N LEU A 20 -17.88 -2.28 3.06
CA LEU A 20 -18.70 -3.44 2.65
C LEU A 20 -18.59 -4.60 3.64
N LEU A 21 -17.42 -4.86 4.23
CA LEU A 21 -17.28 -5.89 5.28
C LEU A 21 -18.13 -5.56 6.51
N ASP A 22 -18.26 -4.30 6.89
CA ASP A 22 -19.10 -3.86 8.01
C ASP A 22 -20.59 -4.07 7.74
N ASP A 23 -21.02 -3.95 6.47
CA ASP A 23 -22.42 -4.09 6.06
C ASP A 23 -22.87 -5.58 5.95
N VAL A 24 -21.92 -6.53 5.90
CA VAL A 24 -22.24 -7.97 5.82
C VAL A 24 -22.70 -8.49 7.18
N ASP A 25 -23.79 -9.30 7.18
CA ASP A 25 -24.19 -10.03 8.38
C ASP A 25 -23.04 -10.91 8.89
N ARG A 26 -22.70 -10.77 10.18
CA ARG A 26 -21.59 -11.49 10.81
C ARG A 26 -21.70 -13.00 10.74
N SER A 27 -22.91 -13.53 10.51
CA SER A 27 -23.16 -14.96 10.30
C SER A 27 -22.96 -15.42 8.85
N ASP A 28 -22.87 -14.50 7.89
CA ASP A 28 -22.59 -14.83 6.48
C ASP A 28 -21.08 -14.99 6.22
N VAL A 29 -20.54 -16.07 6.80
CA VAL A 29 -19.11 -16.42 6.69
C VAL A 29 -18.66 -16.52 5.24
N LYS A 30 -19.53 -16.99 4.33
CA LYS A 30 -19.18 -17.13 2.91
C LYS A 30 -18.90 -15.77 2.25
N THR A 31 -19.79 -14.81 2.45
CA THR A 31 -19.62 -13.46 1.88
C THR A 31 -18.43 -12.74 2.53
N LEU A 32 -18.28 -12.83 3.86
CA LEU A 32 -17.12 -12.30 4.58
C LEU A 32 -15.80 -12.86 4.00
N THR A 33 -15.73 -14.18 3.79
CA THR A 33 -14.54 -14.83 3.22
C THR A 33 -14.18 -14.28 1.84
N VAL A 34 -15.16 -14.16 0.94
CA VAL A 34 -14.92 -13.72 -0.44
C VAL A 34 -14.45 -12.25 -0.47
N LEU A 35 -15.10 -11.39 0.31
CA LEU A 35 -14.75 -9.97 0.38
C LEU A 35 -13.38 -9.76 1.00
N TRP A 36 -13.09 -10.46 2.11
CA TRP A 36 -11.79 -10.35 2.77
C TRP A 36 -10.64 -10.87 1.91
N ASN A 37 -10.81 -12.03 1.25
CA ASN A 37 -9.79 -12.55 0.35
C ASN A 37 -9.46 -11.58 -0.79
N ARG A 38 -10.48 -10.91 -1.34
CA ARG A 38 -10.25 -9.88 -2.36
C ARG A 38 -9.54 -8.66 -1.78
N LEU A 39 -9.99 -8.18 -0.63
CA LEU A 39 -9.43 -6.99 0.00
C LEU A 39 -7.98 -7.22 0.45
N SER A 40 -7.70 -8.32 1.15
CA SER A 40 -6.33 -8.62 1.61
C SER A 40 -5.35 -8.80 0.45
N ALA A 41 -5.78 -9.43 -0.66
CA ALA A 41 -4.97 -9.50 -1.86
C ALA A 41 -4.73 -8.10 -2.47
N MET A 42 -5.75 -7.25 -2.50
CA MET A 42 -5.62 -5.88 -3.00
C MET A 42 -4.66 -5.04 -2.16
N LEU A 43 -4.78 -5.10 -0.82
CA LEU A 43 -3.89 -4.38 0.09
C LEU A 43 -2.42 -4.73 -0.16
N GLU A 44 -2.10 -6.02 -0.23
CA GLU A 44 -0.72 -6.46 -0.41
C GLU A 44 -0.18 -6.17 -1.83
N VAL A 45 -0.99 -6.35 -2.87
CA VAL A 45 -0.56 -6.05 -4.26
C VAL A 45 -0.31 -4.56 -4.43
N HIS A 46 -1.16 -3.72 -3.85
CA HIS A 46 -1.03 -2.26 -3.86
C HIS A 46 0.25 -1.82 -3.12
N ALA A 47 0.44 -2.28 -1.89
CA ALA A 47 1.65 -1.99 -1.12
C ALA A 47 2.94 -2.39 -1.87
N GLN A 48 2.96 -3.58 -2.49
CA GLN A 48 4.11 -3.98 -3.29
C GLN A 48 4.29 -3.14 -4.56
N ALA A 49 3.21 -2.71 -5.20
CA ALA A 49 3.29 -1.84 -6.38
C ALA A 49 3.88 -0.46 -6.02
N GLU A 50 3.54 0.11 -4.86
CA GLU A 50 4.15 1.34 -4.35
C GLU A 50 5.63 1.14 -4.05
N GLU A 51 5.99 0.07 -3.37
CA GLU A 51 7.37 -0.29 -3.06
C GLU A 51 8.23 -0.53 -4.30
N LEU A 52 7.65 -0.99 -5.41
CA LEU A 52 8.38 -1.25 -6.64
C LEU A 52 8.47 -0.04 -7.58
N PHE A 53 7.45 0.82 -7.61
CA PHE A 53 7.32 1.82 -8.66
C PHE A 53 7.18 3.25 -8.15
N PHE A 54 6.57 3.49 -7.00
CA PHE A 54 6.31 4.84 -6.48
C PHE A 54 7.42 5.30 -5.52
N TYR A 55 7.71 4.57 -4.46
CA TYR A 55 8.72 5.00 -3.47
C TYR A 55 10.14 5.12 -4.00
N PRO A 56 10.62 4.30 -4.94
CA PRO A 56 11.94 4.56 -5.55
C PRO A 56 12.04 5.94 -6.22
N GLU A 57 10.97 6.36 -6.86
CA GLU A 57 10.91 7.68 -7.52
C GLU A 57 10.69 8.82 -6.51
N LEU A 58 9.94 8.60 -5.44
CA LEU A 58 9.79 9.54 -4.31
C LEU A 58 11.14 9.78 -3.63
N LEU A 59 11.89 8.73 -3.32
CA LEU A 59 13.26 8.82 -2.80
C LEU A 59 14.22 9.55 -3.75
N ALA A 60 14.08 9.33 -5.07
CA ALA A 60 14.86 10.06 -6.06
C ALA A 60 14.50 11.55 -6.09
N LEU A 61 13.23 11.89 -5.84
CA LEU A 61 12.77 13.27 -5.70
C LEU A 61 13.44 13.95 -4.50
N GLY A 62 13.41 13.36 -3.31
CA GLY A 62 14.05 13.87 -2.10
C GLY A 62 15.52 14.17 -2.31
N ARG A 63 16.26 13.23 -2.90
CA ARG A 63 17.67 13.43 -3.24
C ARG A 63 17.91 14.64 -4.17
N ARG A 64 17.01 14.86 -5.15
CA ARG A 64 17.10 16.02 -6.07
C ARG A 64 16.83 17.34 -5.36
N LEU A 65 15.88 17.35 -4.44
CA LEU A 65 15.49 18.52 -3.67
C LEU A 65 16.45 18.78 -2.49
N ARG A 66 17.30 17.80 -2.13
CA ARG A 66 18.14 17.79 -0.93
C ARG A 66 17.30 17.90 0.34
N ASP A 67 16.22 17.17 0.35
CA ASP A 67 15.28 17.04 1.44
C ASP A 67 15.29 15.58 1.92
N ASP A 68 15.38 15.39 3.21
CA ASP A 68 15.39 14.06 3.83
C ASP A 68 13.96 13.62 4.25
N SER A 69 12.93 14.46 4.02
CA SER A 69 11.54 14.16 4.39
C SER A 69 11.03 12.95 3.63
N GLU A 70 11.29 12.86 2.31
CA GLU A 70 10.84 11.74 1.50
C GLU A 70 11.47 10.40 1.93
N ALA A 71 12.68 10.42 2.49
CA ALA A 71 13.30 9.22 3.02
C ALA A 71 12.65 8.79 4.34
N ALA A 72 12.30 9.75 5.21
CA ALA A 72 11.57 9.48 6.44
C ALA A 72 10.16 8.96 6.13
N GLU A 73 9.44 9.64 5.25
CA GLU A 73 8.10 9.27 4.80
C GLU A 73 8.08 7.86 4.18
N THR A 74 9.00 7.57 3.26
CA THR A 74 9.10 6.22 2.67
C THR A 74 9.37 5.16 3.74
N LYS A 75 10.21 5.47 4.74
CA LYS A 75 10.50 4.54 5.82
C LYS A 75 9.27 4.26 6.68
N ASP A 76 8.51 5.30 7.01
CA ASP A 76 7.27 5.18 7.79
C ASP A 76 6.24 4.38 6.99
N ALA A 77 6.06 4.67 5.70
CA ALA A 77 5.16 3.91 4.81
C ALA A 77 5.49 2.41 4.72
N ILE A 78 6.78 2.03 4.65
CA ILE A 78 7.19 0.61 4.71
C ILE A 78 6.85 -0.02 6.07
N GLY A 79 6.96 0.75 7.16
CA GLY A 79 6.52 0.33 8.49
C GLY A 79 5.02 0.05 8.53
N ASP A 80 4.22 0.96 8.01
CA ASP A 80 2.76 0.83 7.93
C ASP A 80 2.33 -0.37 7.08
N HIS A 81 3.01 -0.62 5.96
CA HIS A 81 2.78 -1.82 5.14
C HIS A 81 3.02 -3.11 5.93
N ASN A 82 4.05 -3.16 6.77
CA ASN A 82 4.29 -4.31 7.64
C ASN A 82 3.16 -4.46 8.67
N ASP A 83 2.67 -3.37 9.26
CA ASP A 83 1.55 -3.40 10.21
C ASP A 83 0.24 -3.85 9.54
N ILE A 84 0.00 -3.45 8.29
CA ILE A 84 -1.12 -3.96 7.46
C ILE A 84 -0.98 -5.48 7.26
N ARG A 85 0.23 -5.95 6.89
CA ARG A 85 0.55 -7.37 6.72
C ARG A 85 0.34 -8.17 7.98
N ASP A 86 0.79 -7.66 9.11
CA ASP A 86 0.59 -8.27 10.42
C ASP A 86 -0.90 -8.42 10.75
N GLY A 87 -1.72 -7.42 10.46
CA GLY A 87 -3.18 -7.49 10.61
C GLY A 87 -3.81 -8.56 9.70
N ILE A 88 -3.38 -8.66 8.44
CA ILE A 88 -3.84 -9.70 7.50
C ILE A 88 -3.46 -11.09 8.00
N LEU A 89 -2.20 -11.27 8.43
CA LEU A 89 -1.72 -12.55 8.96
C LEU A 89 -2.41 -12.93 10.26
N GLU A 90 -2.70 -11.96 11.13
CA GLU A 90 -3.46 -12.22 12.36
C GLU A 90 -4.89 -12.68 12.03
N ALA A 91 -5.59 -12.02 11.10
CA ALA A 91 -6.91 -12.47 10.66
C ALA A 91 -6.86 -13.90 10.13
N ALA A 92 -5.83 -14.28 9.37
CA ALA A 92 -5.67 -15.62 8.81
C ALA A 92 -5.50 -16.74 9.85
N ARG A 93 -5.12 -16.40 11.09
CA ARG A 93 -5.00 -17.38 12.21
C ARG A 93 -6.33 -17.77 12.85
N HIS A 94 -7.42 -17.10 12.48
CA HIS A 94 -8.72 -17.24 13.13
C HIS A 94 -9.80 -17.66 12.15
N GLU A 95 -10.86 -18.27 12.66
CA GLU A 95 -12.05 -18.58 11.86
C GLU A 95 -12.74 -17.29 11.39
N VAL A 96 -13.08 -17.21 10.11
CA VAL A 96 -13.73 -16.03 9.52
C VAL A 96 -15.03 -15.70 10.28
N GLY A 97 -15.19 -14.44 10.61
CA GLY A 97 -16.33 -13.94 11.39
C GLY A 97 -16.18 -14.07 12.91
N SER A 98 -15.15 -14.77 13.42
CA SER A 98 -14.85 -14.82 14.85
C SER A 98 -14.32 -13.49 15.38
N GLN A 99 -14.34 -13.33 16.72
CA GLN A 99 -13.78 -12.13 17.35
C GLN A 99 -12.29 -11.93 17.02
N GLY A 100 -11.49 -13.00 16.97
CA GLY A 100 -10.07 -12.92 16.60
C GLY A 100 -9.88 -12.48 15.16
N TRP A 101 -10.67 -13.02 14.23
CA TRP A 101 -10.64 -12.60 12.82
C TRP A 101 -10.97 -11.12 12.67
N TRP A 102 -12.05 -10.65 13.32
CA TRP A 102 -12.39 -9.22 13.31
C TRP A 102 -11.33 -8.34 13.98
N GLY A 103 -10.59 -8.89 14.95
CA GLY A 103 -9.42 -8.23 15.54
C GLY A 103 -8.32 -7.97 14.51
N GLY A 104 -7.96 -9.00 13.72
CA GLY A 104 -6.97 -8.87 12.64
C GLY A 104 -7.44 -7.94 11.52
N VAL A 105 -8.69 -8.07 11.07
CA VAL A 105 -9.29 -7.14 10.07
C VAL A 105 -9.25 -5.70 10.57
N GLY A 106 -9.57 -5.48 11.85
CA GLY A 106 -9.54 -4.14 12.46
C GLY A 106 -8.12 -3.57 12.56
N ALA A 107 -7.11 -4.41 12.87
CA ALA A 107 -5.72 -3.99 12.89
C ALA A 107 -5.23 -3.59 11.50
N ALA A 108 -5.49 -4.42 10.47
CA ALA A 108 -5.14 -4.09 9.09
C ALA A 108 -5.81 -2.80 8.61
N ARG A 109 -7.10 -2.60 8.97
CA ARG A 109 -7.82 -1.36 8.62
C ARG A 109 -7.17 -0.14 9.26
N HIS A 110 -6.85 -0.22 10.57
CA HIS A 110 -6.29 0.91 11.30
C HIS A 110 -4.96 1.34 10.70
N ALA A 111 -4.04 0.40 10.49
CA ALA A 111 -2.76 0.68 9.85
C ALA A 111 -2.94 1.25 8.43
N ASN A 112 -3.85 0.68 7.63
CA ASN A 112 -4.14 1.16 6.28
C ASN A 112 -4.76 2.56 6.26
N ASP A 113 -5.62 2.90 7.22
CA ASP A 113 -6.24 4.24 7.30
C ASP A 113 -5.20 5.32 7.69
N GLU A 114 -4.25 5.00 8.60
CA GLU A 114 -3.13 5.87 8.97
C GLU A 114 -2.20 6.07 7.77
N HIS A 115 -1.73 4.99 7.17
CA HIS A 115 -0.90 4.99 5.97
C HIS A 115 -1.49 5.85 4.82
N MET A 116 -2.71 5.56 4.38
CA MET A 116 -3.37 6.33 3.32
C MET A 116 -3.51 7.81 3.68
N GLY A 117 -3.77 8.12 4.96
CA GLY A 117 -3.91 9.50 5.44
C GLY A 117 -2.62 10.30 5.30
N GLU A 118 -1.49 9.71 5.67
CA GLU A 118 -0.17 10.33 5.58
C GLU A 118 0.28 10.47 4.13
N GLU A 119 0.19 9.41 3.34
CA GLU A 119 0.60 9.43 1.94
C GLU A 119 -0.21 10.43 1.10
N GLU A 120 -1.53 10.51 1.30
CA GLU A 120 -2.40 11.49 0.60
C GLU A 120 -2.06 12.94 0.94
N HIS A 121 -1.62 13.21 2.19
CA HIS A 121 -1.29 14.56 2.63
C HIS A 121 0.13 15.01 2.26
N GLU A 122 1.07 14.09 2.18
CA GLU A 122 2.50 14.34 2.01
C GLU A 122 2.99 13.86 0.65
N GLY A 123 3.32 12.59 0.47
CA GLY A 123 4.00 12.04 -0.69
C GLY A 123 3.30 12.24 -2.02
N LEU A 124 2.01 11.96 -2.10
CA LEU A 124 1.27 12.15 -3.35
C LEU A 124 1.19 13.62 -3.76
N ARG A 125 1.06 14.50 -2.77
CA ARG A 125 1.02 15.95 -3.01
C ARG A 125 2.37 16.46 -3.52
N ASP A 126 3.45 16.12 -2.85
CA ASP A 126 4.77 16.62 -3.18
C ASP A 126 5.27 16.01 -4.49
N PHE A 127 4.97 14.74 -4.74
CA PHE A 127 5.24 14.10 -6.00
C PHE A 127 4.51 14.79 -7.17
N ARG A 128 3.24 15.14 -6.99
CA ARG A 128 2.44 15.88 -8.00
C ARG A 128 3.00 17.27 -8.30
N LEU A 129 3.54 17.95 -7.30
CA LEU A 129 4.10 19.29 -7.44
C LEU A 129 5.45 19.32 -8.17
N HIS A 130 6.27 18.29 -7.97
CA HIS A 130 7.69 18.33 -8.36
C HIS A 130 8.06 17.34 -9.48
N VAL A 131 7.18 16.40 -9.84
CA VAL A 131 7.42 15.41 -10.88
C VAL A 131 6.53 15.71 -12.10
N ASP A 132 7.12 15.71 -13.29
CA ASP A 132 6.39 15.97 -14.52
C ASP A 132 5.38 14.86 -14.86
N LEU A 133 4.37 15.22 -15.65
CA LEU A 133 3.27 14.31 -15.99
C LEU A 133 3.74 13.09 -16.82
N GLU A 134 4.78 13.21 -17.63
CA GLU A 134 5.32 12.10 -18.43
C GLU A 134 5.90 11.01 -17.53
N THR A 135 6.69 11.41 -16.53
CA THR A 135 7.24 10.53 -15.50
C THR A 135 6.11 9.89 -14.70
N ARG A 136 5.15 10.69 -14.20
CA ARG A 136 3.99 10.18 -13.45
C ARG A 136 3.14 9.19 -14.28
N HIS A 137 3.00 9.43 -15.58
CA HIS A 137 2.31 8.51 -16.48
C HIS A 137 3.06 7.19 -16.65
N ARG A 138 4.38 7.23 -16.83
CA ARG A 138 5.23 6.04 -16.97
C ARG A 138 5.12 5.12 -15.74
N ILE A 139 5.19 5.72 -14.55
CA ILE A 139 5.03 5.00 -13.29
C ILE A 139 3.64 4.38 -13.19
N ALA A 140 2.59 5.16 -13.48
CA ALA A 140 1.22 4.67 -13.45
C ALA A 140 0.99 3.46 -14.37
N VAL A 141 1.59 3.43 -15.55
CA VAL A 141 1.49 2.28 -16.47
C VAL A 141 2.13 1.04 -15.87
N SER A 142 3.33 1.16 -15.27
CA SER A 142 4.01 0.03 -14.62
C SER A 142 3.25 -0.48 -13.40
N PHE A 143 2.73 0.44 -12.59
CA PHE A 143 1.94 0.16 -11.40
C PHE A 143 0.68 -0.65 -11.75
N VAL A 144 -0.16 -0.13 -12.64
CA VAL A 144 -1.41 -0.79 -13.06
C VAL A 144 -1.14 -2.12 -13.77
N ALA A 145 -0.03 -2.23 -14.54
CA ALA A 145 0.34 -3.50 -15.17
C ALA A 145 0.70 -4.56 -14.13
N TYR A 146 1.42 -4.18 -13.07
CA TYR A 146 1.73 -5.07 -11.95
C TYR A 146 0.47 -5.53 -11.23
N GLU A 147 -0.42 -4.61 -10.86
CA GLU A 147 -1.69 -4.96 -10.21
C GLU A 147 -2.54 -5.90 -11.06
N ALA A 148 -2.60 -5.66 -12.37
CA ALA A 148 -3.34 -6.53 -13.30
C ALA A 148 -2.72 -7.93 -13.39
N GLU A 149 -1.39 -8.05 -13.36
CA GLU A 149 -0.69 -9.34 -13.37
C GLU A 149 -0.93 -10.11 -12.07
N PHE A 150 -0.91 -9.43 -10.93
CA PHE A 150 -1.00 -10.04 -9.60
C PHE A 150 -2.36 -9.88 -8.93
N VAL A 151 -3.43 -9.67 -9.69
CA VAL A 151 -4.80 -9.46 -9.18
C VAL A 151 -5.29 -10.54 -8.19
N ALA A 152 -4.71 -11.73 -8.21
CA ALA A 152 -5.02 -12.83 -7.29
C ALA A 152 -4.27 -12.76 -5.95
N GLY A 153 -3.36 -11.81 -5.80
CA GLY A 153 -2.49 -11.62 -4.65
C GLY A 153 -1.03 -12.03 -4.91
N VAL A 154 -0.16 -11.60 -4.02
CA VAL A 154 1.27 -11.92 -3.96
C VAL A 154 1.62 -12.48 -2.58
N PRO A 155 2.79 -13.11 -2.40
CA PRO A 155 3.24 -13.53 -1.07
C PRO A 155 3.40 -12.34 -0.13
N ILE A 156 2.94 -12.50 1.11
CA ILE A 156 3.09 -11.50 2.17
C ILE A 156 4.48 -11.63 2.75
N GLU A 157 5.28 -10.58 2.62
CA GLU A 157 6.65 -10.52 3.13
C GLU A 157 6.95 -9.13 3.70
N ASP A 158 7.29 -9.06 4.99
CA ASP A 158 7.72 -7.83 5.63
C ASP A 158 9.03 -7.33 5.05
N LYS A 159 9.20 -6.02 5.03
CA LYS A 159 10.43 -5.36 4.64
C LYS A 159 11.02 -4.58 5.79
N ASP A 160 12.34 -4.60 5.90
CA ASP A 160 13.08 -3.72 6.80
C ASP A 160 13.08 -2.30 6.20
N PRO A 161 12.44 -1.31 6.86
CA PRO A 161 12.30 0.04 6.31
C PRO A 161 13.64 0.75 6.09
N ASP A 162 14.60 0.59 7.01
CA ASP A 162 15.93 1.20 6.89
C ASP A 162 16.70 0.61 5.70
N ARG A 163 16.65 -0.71 5.57
CA ARG A 163 17.29 -1.42 4.47
C ARG A 163 16.65 -1.08 3.13
N TYR A 164 15.33 -0.99 3.07
CA TYR A 164 14.63 -0.61 1.84
C TYR A 164 15.11 0.75 1.32
N VAL A 165 15.14 1.77 2.16
CA VAL A 165 15.62 3.12 1.79
C VAL A 165 17.09 3.10 1.37
N GLN A 166 17.94 2.33 2.07
CA GLN A 166 19.37 2.20 1.74
C GLN A 166 19.58 1.54 0.39
N ASP A 167 18.93 0.41 0.11
CA ASP A 167 19.07 -0.37 -1.12
C ASP A 167 18.64 0.47 -2.35
N GLN A 168 17.60 1.29 -2.24
CA GLN A 168 17.18 2.22 -3.28
C GLN A 168 18.19 3.37 -3.50
N GLY A 169 18.89 3.79 -2.43
CA GLY A 169 19.94 4.81 -2.51
C GLY A 169 21.19 4.32 -3.23
N ASP A 170 21.57 3.06 -3.06
CA ASP A 170 22.77 2.47 -3.68
C ASP A 170 22.55 2.04 -5.14
N GLY A 171 21.33 1.66 -5.51
CA GLY A 171 20.98 1.30 -6.89
C GLY A 171 21.12 2.45 -7.89
N ASP A 172 21.00 3.68 -7.45
CA ASP A 172 21.14 4.89 -8.29
C ASP A 172 22.61 5.31 -8.50
N ARG A 173 23.52 4.86 -7.64
CA ARG A 173 24.98 5.09 -7.79
C ARG A 173 25.64 4.16 -8.82
N ALA A 174 24.91 3.12 -9.24
CA ALA A 174 25.42 2.09 -10.17
C ALA A 174 24.95 2.28 -11.62
N ARG A 175 24.17 3.33 -11.90
CA ARG A 175 23.70 3.73 -13.23
C ARG A 175 24.37 5.04 -13.65
#